data_4dea78fb141b63928eed2135616ef848
#
_entry.id   4dea78fb141b63928eed2135616ef848
#
_cell.length_a   1.000
_cell.length_b   1.000
_cell.length_c   1.000
_cell.angle_alpha   90.00
_cell.angle_beta   90.00
_cell.angle_gamma   90.00
#
_symmetry.space_group_name_H-M   'P 1'
#
loop_
_entity.id
_entity.type
_entity.pdbx_description
1 polymer ?
#
loop_
_entity_poly.entity_id
_entity_poly.type
_entity_poly.pdbx_seq_one_letter_code
_entity_poly.pdbx_strand_id
1 'polypeptide(L)'
;MQSAAIAGGDMVIKPVNVIGGGLAGAEAAWQLAERGIPVKLWEMRPQIKTAVHRSENLAELVCSNSLKSNLADTAQGLLKNEMEKIGSLLLACARATQVPAGSALAVDRERFSALVTRRLQAHSRIEIIREEMTSIPGEGVSIIATGPLTSEKMFQEIAALGGDDNLYFYDAIAPSVTFNSLNQNKIFKASRYGKGSDDYYNCPLNREEYEKFWQELTAADIVEGHSIDQKDFFSGCMPVELIARRGLDTLRFGPMRPVGLTDPRTNQRAWAILQLRQENHEGTVFGMVGFQTRLRWKEQDRIFRMIPGLEAAEFIRYGVMHRNTYINSPRLLLPTLQNKNHPALFFAGQITGVEGYMESAATGILAGLNAARFVAGQELLVLSPLTMIGALVHFITSAAAEHFQPMNANFGILPALEQKIKDKKSRYQHYVERSQKEMCKISELFLEHVVKEF
;
A
#
# COMPACT_ATOMS: atom_id res chain seq x y z
N MET A 1 -10.60 26.41 37.60
CA MET A 1 -11.69 27.30 37.19
C MET A 1 -11.09 28.65 36.82
N GLN A 2 -10.85 28.90 35.57
CA GLN A 2 -10.71 30.26 35.02
C GLN A 2 -11.47 30.26 33.69
N SER A 3 -12.60 30.91 33.75
CA SER A 3 -13.48 31.22 32.63
C SER A 3 -12.74 32.18 31.71
N ALA A 4 -12.32 31.72 30.53
CA ALA A 4 -11.86 32.60 29.47
C ALA A 4 -13.08 33.09 28.70
N ALA A 5 -13.29 34.41 28.77
CA ALA A 5 -14.32 35.13 28.06
C ALA A 5 -14.16 34.94 26.54
N ILE A 6 -15.24 34.52 25.88
CA ILE A 6 -15.37 34.45 24.42
C ILE A 6 -15.52 35.88 23.92
N ALA A 7 -14.42 36.48 23.43
CA ALA A 7 -14.49 37.65 22.56
C ALA A 7 -14.74 37.13 21.13
N GLY A 8 -15.82 37.60 20.50
CA GLY A 8 -16.15 37.27 19.11
C GLY A 8 -15.12 37.84 18.12
N GLY A 9 -14.14 37.05 17.80
CA GLY A 9 -13.21 37.23 16.70
C GLY A 9 -13.17 35.94 15.93
N ASP A 10 -13.24 35.98 14.61
CA ASP A 10 -13.09 34.84 13.70
C ASP A 10 -11.86 34.04 14.14
N MET A 11 -12.08 32.83 14.64
CA MET A 11 -10.98 31.94 15.08
C MET A 11 -10.25 31.47 13.82
N VAL A 12 -9.16 32.16 13.47
CA VAL A 12 -8.32 31.77 12.32
C VAL A 12 -7.68 30.42 12.66
N ILE A 13 -8.22 29.37 12.05
CA ILE A 13 -7.68 28.01 12.21
C ILE A 13 -6.30 27.96 11.54
N LYS A 14 -5.25 27.68 12.33
CA LYS A 14 -3.91 27.46 11.77
C LYS A 14 -3.92 26.23 10.85
N PRO A 15 -3.24 26.28 9.69
CA PRO A 15 -3.13 25.13 8.81
C PRO A 15 -2.47 23.94 9.51
N VAL A 16 -2.98 22.73 9.23
CA VAL A 16 -2.33 21.47 9.63
C VAL A 16 -1.26 21.12 8.60
N ASN A 17 -0.05 20.80 9.05
CA ASN A 17 1.02 20.33 8.19
C ASN A 17 0.88 18.83 7.94
N VAL A 18 0.76 18.41 6.68
CA VAL A 18 0.84 17.02 6.24
C VAL A 18 2.15 16.84 5.51
N ILE A 19 3.05 16.02 6.05
CA ILE A 19 4.42 15.86 5.56
C ILE A 19 4.53 14.55 4.78
N GLY A 20 4.64 14.64 3.46
CA GLY A 20 4.65 13.55 2.50
C GLY A 20 3.37 13.45 1.69
N GLY A 21 3.46 13.64 0.37
CA GLY A 21 2.34 13.59 -0.58
C GLY A 21 2.07 12.18 -1.15
N GLY A 22 2.41 11.13 -0.39
CA GLY A 22 2.10 9.73 -0.73
C GLY A 22 0.62 9.39 -0.49
N LEU A 23 0.29 8.08 -0.49
CA LEU A 23 -1.09 7.61 -0.31
C LEU A 23 -1.69 8.06 1.03
N ALA A 24 -0.94 7.90 2.12
CA ALA A 24 -1.42 8.27 3.45
C ALA A 24 -1.58 9.78 3.60
N GLY A 25 -0.60 10.58 3.12
CA GLY A 25 -0.69 12.04 3.20
C GLY A 25 -1.79 12.62 2.32
N ALA A 26 -2.03 12.04 1.14
CA ALA A 26 -3.14 12.42 0.26
C ALA A 26 -4.51 12.22 0.94
N GLU A 27 -4.71 11.07 1.61
CA GLU A 27 -5.94 10.82 2.38
C GLU A 27 -6.04 11.73 3.59
N ALA A 28 -4.96 11.90 4.35
CA ALA A 28 -4.97 12.77 5.53
C ALA A 28 -5.31 14.22 5.17
N ALA A 29 -4.69 14.76 4.11
CA ALA A 29 -4.98 16.10 3.61
C ALA A 29 -6.44 16.24 3.15
N TRP A 30 -6.96 15.23 2.43
CA TRP A 30 -8.35 15.20 2.00
C TRP A 30 -9.32 15.20 3.18
N GLN A 31 -9.11 14.33 4.17
CA GLN A 31 -9.98 14.22 5.35
C GLN A 31 -10.01 15.50 6.19
N LEU A 32 -8.88 16.18 6.32
CA LEU A 32 -8.80 17.49 6.97
C LEU A 32 -9.59 18.55 6.21
N ALA A 33 -9.34 18.64 4.89
CA ALA A 33 -9.90 19.69 4.04
C ALA A 33 -11.43 19.57 3.90
N GLU A 34 -11.97 18.35 3.73
CA GLU A 34 -13.42 18.08 3.71
C GLU A 34 -14.12 18.47 5.03
N ARG A 35 -13.35 18.60 6.13
CA ARG A 35 -13.87 19.03 7.45
C ARG A 35 -13.60 20.50 7.75
N GLY A 36 -13.23 21.27 6.73
CA GLY A 36 -13.04 22.70 6.84
C GLY A 36 -11.69 23.14 7.40
N ILE A 37 -10.75 22.22 7.64
CA ILE A 37 -9.42 22.53 8.18
C ILE A 37 -8.46 22.89 7.03
N PRO A 38 -7.77 24.06 7.05
CA PRO A 38 -6.73 24.37 6.09
C PRO A 38 -5.54 23.42 6.22
N VAL A 39 -4.94 23.04 5.09
CA VAL A 39 -3.86 22.05 5.02
C VAL A 39 -2.69 22.60 4.23
N LYS A 40 -1.47 22.40 4.73
CA LYS A 40 -0.21 22.50 3.99
C LYS A 40 0.32 21.11 3.75
N LEU A 41 0.20 20.63 2.49
CA LEU A 41 0.70 19.33 2.07
C LEU A 41 2.09 19.47 1.47
N TRP A 42 3.09 18.98 2.20
CA TRP A 42 4.50 19.04 1.82
C TRP A 42 4.91 17.81 1.04
N GLU A 43 5.51 18.00 -0.12
CA GLU A 43 6.03 16.95 -0.98
C GLU A 43 7.38 17.36 -1.57
N MET A 44 8.41 16.58 -1.31
CA MET A 44 9.78 16.90 -1.74
C MET A 44 10.01 16.83 -3.26
N ARG A 45 9.17 16.09 -4.00
CA ARG A 45 9.24 16.02 -5.47
C ARG A 45 8.57 17.23 -6.11
N PRO A 46 9.09 17.74 -7.22
CA PRO A 46 10.17 17.19 -8.06
C PRO A 46 11.58 17.56 -7.62
N GLN A 47 11.77 18.42 -6.62
CA GLN A 47 13.08 18.94 -6.24
C GLN A 47 14.04 17.84 -5.77
N ILE A 48 13.55 16.93 -4.91
CA ILE A 48 14.29 15.76 -4.45
C ILE A 48 13.59 14.50 -4.96
N LYS A 49 14.29 13.76 -5.82
CA LYS A 49 13.80 12.50 -6.39
C LYS A 49 14.27 11.32 -5.56
N THR A 50 13.41 10.32 -5.40
CA THR A 50 13.79 9.02 -4.86
C THR A 50 14.16 8.06 -5.99
N ALA A 51 14.81 6.95 -5.67
CA ALA A 51 15.21 5.94 -6.65
C ALA A 51 14.01 5.25 -7.34
N VAL A 52 12.82 5.28 -6.76
CA VAL A 52 11.65 4.50 -7.22
C VAL A 52 10.54 5.34 -7.83
N HIS A 53 10.39 6.61 -7.43
CA HIS A 53 9.41 7.51 -8.02
C HIS A 53 9.83 8.00 -9.39
N ARG A 54 8.88 8.13 -10.32
CA ARG A 54 9.12 8.52 -11.71
C ARG A 54 8.42 9.81 -12.12
N SER A 55 7.40 10.21 -11.38
CA SER A 55 6.59 11.38 -11.66
C SER A 55 6.60 12.39 -10.51
N GLU A 56 6.06 13.57 -10.78
CA GLU A 56 5.81 14.61 -9.78
C GLU A 56 4.44 14.44 -9.11
N ASN A 57 3.65 13.49 -9.58
CA ASN A 57 2.29 13.27 -9.08
C ASN A 57 2.31 12.78 -7.62
N LEU A 58 1.30 13.21 -6.87
CA LEU A 58 1.02 12.71 -5.54
C LEU A 58 0.47 11.28 -5.62
N ALA A 59 0.54 10.54 -4.54
CA ALA A 59 0.03 9.18 -4.41
C ALA A 59 0.52 8.20 -5.51
N GLU A 60 1.76 8.36 -5.99
CA GLU A 60 2.34 7.48 -7.00
C GLU A 60 2.50 6.05 -6.46
N LEU A 61 2.04 5.06 -7.24
CA LEU A 61 2.18 3.64 -6.92
C LEU A 61 3.53 3.11 -7.41
N VAL A 62 4.46 2.88 -6.52
CA VAL A 62 5.86 2.57 -6.86
C VAL A 62 6.12 1.08 -7.13
N CYS A 63 5.47 0.16 -6.42
CA CYS A 63 5.73 -1.28 -6.51
C CYS A 63 4.82 -1.96 -7.54
N SER A 64 3.51 -1.90 -7.33
CA SER A 64 2.48 -2.60 -8.11
C SER A 64 1.36 -1.63 -8.46
N ASN A 65 0.58 -1.91 -9.50
CA ASN A 65 -0.65 -1.18 -9.78
C ASN A 65 -1.89 -1.81 -9.11
N SER A 66 -1.71 -2.88 -8.35
CA SER A 66 -2.80 -3.58 -7.68
C SER A 66 -3.02 -3.06 -6.27
N LEU A 67 -4.27 -2.73 -5.96
CA LEU A 67 -4.76 -2.43 -4.62
C LEU A 67 -5.32 -3.70 -3.93
N LYS A 68 -4.83 -4.88 -4.33
CA LYS A 68 -5.21 -6.21 -3.83
C LYS A 68 -6.69 -6.57 -4.12
N SER A 69 -7.19 -7.63 -3.48
CA SER A 69 -8.54 -8.17 -3.69
C SER A 69 -9.63 -7.12 -3.46
N ASN A 70 -10.63 -7.13 -4.34
CA ASN A 70 -11.83 -6.30 -4.26
C ASN A 70 -13.08 -7.08 -3.80
N LEU A 71 -12.91 -8.38 -3.53
CA LEU A 71 -14.02 -9.23 -3.05
C LEU A 71 -14.36 -8.88 -1.60
N ALA A 72 -15.64 -8.67 -1.32
CA ALA A 72 -16.13 -8.25 -0.02
C ALA A 72 -15.80 -9.25 1.12
N ASP A 73 -15.66 -10.53 0.80
CA ASP A 73 -15.35 -11.62 1.72
C ASP A 73 -13.84 -11.84 1.94
N THR A 74 -13.02 -10.86 1.55
CA THR A 74 -11.57 -10.82 1.82
C THR A 74 -11.22 -9.69 2.77
N ALA A 75 -10.14 -9.83 3.53
CA ALA A 75 -9.68 -8.79 4.45
C ALA A 75 -9.39 -7.45 3.73
N GLN A 76 -8.78 -7.53 2.53
CA GLN A 76 -8.48 -6.36 1.72
C GLN A 76 -9.75 -5.71 1.12
N GLY A 77 -10.76 -6.52 0.78
CA GLY A 77 -12.06 -6.01 0.35
C GLY A 77 -12.82 -5.36 1.50
N LEU A 78 -12.78 -5.97 2.70
CA LEU A 78 -13.36 -5.40 3.91
C LEU A 78 -12.73 -4.04 4.24
N LEU A 79 -11.40 -3.95 4.23
CA LEU A 79 -10.68 -2.69 4.45
C LEU A 79 -11.16 -1.58 3.50
N LYS A 80 -11.27 -1.89 2.20
CA LYS A 80 -11.77 -0.92 1.21
C LYS A 80 -13.21 -0.49 1.48
N ASN A 81 -14.08 -1.43 1.84
CA ASN A 81 -15.48 -1.11 2.17
C ASN A 81 -15.58 -0.18 3.39
N GLU A 82 -14.72 -0.35 4.38
CA GLU A 82 -14.64 0.56 5.52
C GLU A 82 -14.16 1.95 5.11
N MET A 83 -13.11 2.02 4.29
CA MET A 83 -12.57 3.29 3.76
C MET A 83 -13.59 4.03 2.87
N GLU A 84 -14.34 3.31 2.04
CA GLU A 84 -15.41 3.90 1.20
C GLU A 84 -16.50 4.57 2.06
N LYS A 85 -16.88 3.97 3.18
CA LYS A 85 -17.87 4.55 4.11
C LYS A 85 -17.39 5.85 4.76
N ILE A 86 -16.08 6.03 4.89
CA ILE A 86 -15.48 7.25 5.47
C ILE A 86 -15.29 8.33 4.39
N GLY A 87 -15.43 8.00 3.10
CA GLY A 87 -15.23 8.94 2.00
C GLY A 87 -13.76 9.02 1.52
N SER A 88 -13.12 7.87 1.28
CA SER A 88 -11.75 7.81 0.76
C SER A 88 -11.61 8.45 -0.63
N LEU A 89 -10.75 9.43 -0.76
CA LEU A 89 -10.34 10.04 -2.02
C LEU A 89 -9.71 9.01 -2.95
N LEU A 90 -8.76 8.22 -2.39
CA LEU A 90 -7.98 7.28 -3.19
C LEU A 90 -8.83 6.17 -3.78
N LEU A 91 -9.82 5.67 -3.05
CA LEU A 91 -10.74 4.67 -3.60
C LEU A 91 -11.63 5.24 -4.70
N ALA A 92 -12.13 6.47 -4.54
CA ALA A 92 -12.88 7.14 -5.60
C ALA A 92 -12.02 7.31 -6.88
N CYS A 93 -10.76 7.72 -6.73
CA CYS A 93 -9.82 7.82 -7.84
C CYS A 93 -9.47 6.45 -8.44
N ALA A 94 -9.31 5.41 -7.61
CA ALA A 94 -9.00 4.06 -8.05
C ALA A 94 -10.14 3.46 -8.89
N ARG A 95 -11.38 3.65 -8.48
CA ARG A 95 -12.57 3.22 -9.25
C ARG A 95 -12.62 3.91 -10.63
N ALA A 96 -12.29 5.20 -10.69
CA ALA A 96 -12.31 5.99 -11.94
C ALA A 96 -11.15 5.64 -12.90
N THR A 97 -10.09 4.99 -12.42
CA THR A 97 -8.89 4.67 -13.22
C THR A 97 -8.58 3.16 -13.24
N GLN A 98 -9.60 2.36 -12.94
CA GLN A 98 -9.48 0.90 -12.88
C GLN A 98 -9.10 0.30 -14.23
N VAL A 99 -8.26 -0.72 -14.18
CA VAL A 99 -7.93 -1.59 -15.32
C VAL A 99 -8.31 -3.04 -15.02
N PRO A 100 -8.50 -3.90 -16.04
CA PRO A 100 -8.85 -5.30 -15.83
C PRO A 100 -7.83 -6.06 -14.99
N ALA A 101 -8.29 -6.74 -13.92
CA ALA A 101 -7.42 -7.52 -13.02
C ALA A 101 -8.19 -8.61 -12.25
N GLY A 102 -9.21 -9.24 -12.85
CA GLY A 102 -10.00 -10.29 -12.22
C GLY A 102 -10.69 -9.82 -10.94
N SER A 103 -10.40 -10.48 -9.82
CA SER A 103 -10.97 -10.13 -8.51
C SER A 103 -10.18 -9.04 -7.76
N ALA A 104 -9.09 -8.52 -8.33
CA ALA A 104 -8.32 -7.44 -7.73
C ALA A 104 -8.81 -6.07 -8.24
N LEU A 105 -8.66 -5.05 -7.43
CA LEU A 105 -8.72 -3.66 -7.87
C LEU A 105 -7.32 -3.27 -8.35
N ALA A 106 -7.12 -3.16 -9.66
CA ALA A 106 -5.90 -2.62 -10.24
C ALA A 106 -6.22 -1.32 -10.99
N VAL A 107 -5.26 -0.42 -11.06
CA VAL A 107 -5.43 0.90 -11.66
C VAL A 107 -4.38 1.17 -12.73
N ASP A 108 -4.70 2.05 -13.66
CA ASP A 108 -3.70 2.74 -14.46
C ASP A 108 -2.92 3.69 -13.54
N ARG A 109 -1.63 3.43 -13.34
CA ARG A 109 -0.80 4.13 -12.34
C ARG A 109 -0.71 5.63 -12.60
N GLU A 110 -0.53 5.99 -13.86
CA GLU A 110 -0.33 7.40 -14.25
C GLU A 110 -1.63 8.17 -14.14
N ARG A 111 -2.72 7.61 -14.66
CA ARG A 111 -4.07 8.21 -14.57
C ARG A 111 -4.52 8.33 -13.13
N PHE A 112 -4.24 7.32 -12.29
CA PHE A 112 -4.58 7.34 -10.86
C PHE A 112 -3.87 8.47 -10.14
N SER A 113 -2.54 8.52 -10.21
CA SER A 113 -1.76 9.55 -9.51
C SER A 113 -2.04 10.96 -10.02
N ALA A 114 -2.24 11.12 -11.34
CA ALA A 114 -2.64 12.39 -11.93
C ALA A 114 -4.05 12.84 -11.48
N LEU A 115 -5.00 11.90 -11.34
CA LEU A 115 -6.34 12.22 -10.86
C LEU A 115 -6.34 12.63 -9.39
N VAL A 116 -5.60 11.90 -8.53
CA VAL A 116 -5.43 12.25 -7.10
C VAL A 116 -4.81 13.65 -6.98
N THR A 117 -3.74 13.90 -7.72
CA THR A 117 -3.05 15.20 -7.71
C THR A 117 -3.99 16.34 -8.08
N ARG A 118 -4.74 16.20 -9.18
CA ARG A 118 -5.72 17.22 -9.62
C ARG A 118 -6.80 17.47 -8.58
N ARG A 119 -7.31 16.44 -7.93
CA ARG A 119 -8.35 16.60 -6.90
C ARG A 119 -7.84 17.35 -5.69
N LEU A 120 -6.64 17.05 -5.23
CA LEU A 120 -6.01 17.77 -4.12
C LEU A 120 -5.69 19.23 -4.49
N GLN A 121 -5.18 19.48 -5.70
CA GLN A 121 -4.90 20.83 -6.20
C GLN A 121 -6.14 21.68 -6.36
N ALA A 122 -7.27 21.07 -6.74
CA ALA A 122 -8.53 21.77 -6.92
C ALA A 122 -9.25 22.12 -5.61
N HIS A 123 -8.82 21.54 -4.48
CA HIS A 123 -9.47 21.78 -3.20
C HIS A 123 -8.98 23.08 -2.57
N SER A 124 -9.90 24.04 -2.31
CA SER A 124 -9.59 25.41 -1.84
C SER A 124 -8.86 25.47 -0.48
N ARG A 125 -8.94 24.43 0.32
CA ARG A 125 -8.30 24.35 1.66
C ARG A 125 -6.97 23.59 1.65
N ILE A 126 -6.48 23.12 0.50
CA ILE A 126 -5.21 22.39 0.41
C ILE A 126 -4.19 23.22 -0.37
N GLU A 127 -3.14 23.63 0.31
CA GLU A 127 -1.94 24.21 -0.30
C GLU A 127 -0.88 23.12 -0.46
N ILE A 128 -0.47 22.82 -1.69
CA ILE A 128 0.60 21.86 -1.99
C ILE A 128 1.92 22.62 -2.06
N ILE A 129 2.84 22.28 -1.16
CA ILE A 129 4.15 22.89 -1.08
C ILE A 129 5.18 21.86 -1.60
N ARG A 130 5.84 22.19 -2.71
CA ARG A 130 6.81 21.32 -3.37
C ARG A 130 8.22 21.56 -2.82
N GLU A 131 8.39 21.23 -1.54
CA GLU A 131 9.66 21.37 -0.81
C GLU A 131 9.84 20.21 0.17
N GLU A 132 11.10 19.86 0.47
CA GLU A 132 11.42 18.90 1.52
C GLU A 132 11.23 19.55 2.90
N MET A 133 10.36 19.00 3.71
CA MET A 133 10.32 19.31 5.14
C MET A 133 11.41 18.49 5.84
N THR A 134 12.41 19.16 6.38
CA THR A 134 13.59 18.52 7.00
C THR A 134 13.56 18.49 8.52
N SER A 135 12.60 19.15 9.14
CA SER A 135 12.39 19.19 10.59
C SER A 135 10.92 19.12 10.93
N ILE A 136 10.59 18.59 12.10
CA ILE A 136 9.23 18.55 12.60
C ILE A 136 8.87 19.94 13.13
N PRO A 137 7.77 20.58 12.66
CA PRO A 137 7.36 21.88 13.18
C PRO A 137 7.10 21.83 14.69
N GLY A 138 7.72 22.74 15.44
CA GLY A 138 7.56 22.83 16.90
C GLY A 138 6.21 23.36 17.37
N GLU A 139 5.43 24.01 16.47
CA GLU A 139 4.11 24.55 16.75
C GLU A 139 3.07 24.06 15.74
N GLY A 140 1.81 24.04 16.17
CA GLY A 140 0.69 23.59 15.35
C GLY A 140 0.58 22.06 15.27
N VAL A 141 -0.41 21.60 14.51
CA VAL A 141 -0.67 20.17 14.31
C VAL A 141 0.07 19.69 13.07
N SER A 142 0.73 18.54 13.18
CA SER A 142 1.46 17.94 12.08
C SER A 142 1.14 16.45 11.94
N ILE A 143 1.06 15.97 10.69
CA ILE A 143 0.93 14.55 10.36
C ILE A 143 2.16 14.13 9.56
N ILE A 144 2.95 13.19 10.08
CA ILE A 144 4.08 12.58 9.37
C ILE A 144 3.55 11.41 8.55
N ALA A 145 3.56 11.57 7.21
CA ALA A 145 3.08 10.60 6.23
C ALA A 145 4.15 10.35 5.14
N THR A 146 5.42 10.44 5.51
CA THR A 146 6.58 10.38 4.62
C THR A 146 6.82 9.01 3.99
N GLY A 147 6.15 7.97 4.52
CA GLY A 147 6.18 6.62 3.98
C GLY A 147 7.54 5.92 4.17
N PRO A 148 7.78 4.85 3.38
CA PRO A 148 8.95 4.00 3.57
C PRO A 148 10.26 4.63 3.09
N LEU A 149 10.18 5.66 2.26
CA LEU A 149 11.32 6.38 1.65
C LEU A 149 11.52 7.75 2.27
N THR A 150 11.29 7.85 3.56
CA THR A 150 11.57 9.05 4.37
C THR A 150 13.01 9.50 4.16
N SER A 151 13.21 10.80 3.95
CA SER A 151 14.55 11.37 3.78
C SER A 151 15.39 11.21 5.06
N GLU A 152 16.70 11.15 4.91
CA GLU A 152 17.62 10.96 6.04
C GLU A 152 17.43 12.03 7.13
N LYS A 153 17.25 13.29 6.73
CA LYS A 153 17.07 14.41 7.66
C LYS A 153 15.79 14.27 8.48
N MET A 154 14.66 14.03 7.79
CA MET A 154 13.38 13.83 8.47
C MET A 154 13.41 12.56 9.33
N PHE A 155 14.12 11.53 8.89
CA PHE A 155 14.27 10.31 9.66
C PHE A 155 15.03 10.54 10.98
N GLN A 156 16.09 11.36 10.98
CA GLN A 156 16.82 11.74 12.19
C GLN A 156 15.93 12.51 13.17
N GLU A 157 15.08 13.40 12.68
CA GLU A 157 14.08 14.12 13.49
C GLU A 157 13.07 13.14 14.13
N ILE A 158 12.59 12.15 13.38
CA ILE A 158 11.68 11.13 13.89
C ILE A 158 12.38 10.24 14.93
N ALA A 159 13.63 9.86 14.70
CA ALA A 159 14.43 9.06 15.64
C ALA A 159 14.63 9.79 16.98
N ALA A 160 14.82 11.11 16.94
CA ALA A 160 14.97 11.94 18.15
C ALA A 160 13.72 11.97 19.04
N LEU A 161 12.54 11.57 18.55
CA LEU A 161 11.31 11.44 19.35
C LEU A 161 11.33 10.26 20.34
N GLY A 162 12.42 9.49 20.44
CA GLY A 162 12.57 8.36 21.36
C GLY A 162 12.50 6.99 20.68
N GLY A 163 12.74 6.94 19.37
CA GLY A 163 12.80 5.71 18.60
C GLY A 163 14.23 5.26 18.31
N ASP A 164 14.99 4.85 19.34
CA ASP A 164 16.36 4.36 19.15
C ASP A 164 16.47 3.09 18.28
N ASP A 165 15.38 2.36 18.10
CA ASP A 165 15.34 1.17 17.26
C ASP A 165 14.87 1.54 15.85
N ASN A 166 15.79 1.87 15.00
CA ASN A 166 15.56 2.04 13.57
C ASN A 166 15.17 0.71 12.94
N LEU A 167 13.87 0.51 12.75
CA LEU A 167 13.36 -0.69 12.11
C LEU A 167 13.32 -0.48 10.60
N TYR A 168 13.76 -1.47 9.86
CA TYR A 168 13.67 -1.48 8.41
C TYR A 168 13.41 -2.88 7.88
N PHE A 169 12.86 -2.95 6.69
CA PHE A 169 12.79 -4.17 5.90
C PHE A 169 13.08 -3.84 4.44
N TYR A 170 13.42 -4.87 3.67
CA TYR A 170 13.65 -4.72 2.24
C TYR A 170 12.43 -5.13 1.46
N ASP A 171 12.14 -4.36 0.40
CA ASP A 171 11.11 -4.63 -0.57
C ASP A 171 11.72 -4.64 -1.97
N ALA A 172 11.09 -5.37 -2.88
CA ALA A 172 11.53 -5.44 -4.26
C ALA A 172 10.37 -5.19 -5.21
N ILE A 173 10.64 -4.50 -6.30
CA ILE A 173 9.69 -4.19 -7.37
C ILE A 173 9.76 -5.27 -8.43
N ALA A 174 8.61 -5.65 -9.00
CA ALA A 174 8.53 -6.55 -10.15
C ALA A 174 8.73 -5.78 -11.47
N PRO A 175 9.32 -6.41 -12.51
CA PRO A 175 9.47 -5.81 -13.83
C PRO A 175 8.13 -5.63 -14.55
N SER A 176 8.13 -4.69 -15.51
CA SER A 176 7.02 -4.48 -16.44
C SER A 176 7.53 -4.48 -17.89
N VAL A 177 6.75 -5.06 -18.80
CA VAL A 177 7.09 -5.27 -20.20
C VAL A 177 6.05 -4.65 -21.13
N THR A 178 6.44 -4.33 -22.38
CA THR A 178 5.51 -3.89 -23.41
C THR A 178 4.76 -5.07 -24.01
N PHE A 179 3.47 -4.91 -24.30
CA PHE A 179 2.66 -5.99 -24.89
C PHE A 179 3.10 -6.39 -26.28
N ASN A 180 3.48 -5.41 -27.10
CA ASN A 180 3.89 -5.66 -28.50
C ASN A 180 5.18 -6.46 -28.62
N SER A 181 6.00 -6.52 -27.57
CA SER A 181 7.22 -7.32 -27.53
C SER A 181 7.00 -8.77 -27.10
N LEU A 182 5.77 -9.14 -26.72
CA LEU A 182 5.43 -10.50 -26.30
C LEU A 182 5.12 -11.40 -27.50
N ASN A 183 5.57 -12.64 -27.43
CA ASN A 183 5.17 -13.65 -28.39
C ASN A 183 3.78 -14.19 -28.07
N GLN A 184 2.75 -13.56 -28.67
CA GLN A 184 1.35 -13.87 -28.41
C GLN A 184 0.95 -15.31 -28.76
N ASN A 185 1.70 -16.02 -29.63
CA ASN A 185 1.44 -17.41 -29.97
C ASN A 185 1.79 -18.39 -28.83
N LYS A 186 2.62 -17.94 -27.88
CA LYS A 186 3.07 -18.75 -26.73
C LYS A 186 2.33 -18.45 -25.43
N ILE A 187 1.52 -17.40 -25.40
CA ILE A 187 0.76 -16.98 -24.20
C ILE A 187 -0.74 -17.13 -24.43
N PHE A 188 -1.52 -17.15 -23.36
CA PHE A 188 -2.98 -17.21 -23.44
C PHE A 188 -3.64 -16.35 -22.38
N LYS A 189 -4.86 -15.86 -22.64
CA LYS A 189 -5.67 -15.12 -21.67
C LYS A 189 -6.51 -16.07 -20.82
N ALA A 190 -6.43 -15.93 -19.50
CA ALA A 190 -7.31 -16.60 -18.55
C ALA A 190 -7.15 -16.02 -17.15
N SER A 191 -8.23 -16.08 -16.36
CA SER A 191 -8.19 -15.82 -14.93
C SER A 191 -8.32 -17.11 -14.13
N ARG A 192 -7.63 -17.20 -12.98
CA ARG A 192 -7.62 -18.41 -12.14
C ARG A 192 -9.02 -18.79 -11.69
N TYR A 193 -9.36 -20.07 -11.87
CA TYR A 193 -10.65 -20.65 -11.49
C TYR A 193 -11.85 -19.96 -12.18
N GLY A 194 -11.64 -19.33 -13.34
CA GLY A 194 -12.68 -18.59 -14.05
C GLY A 194 -13.27 -17.43 -13.24
N LYS A 195 -12.53 -16.86 -12.31
CA LYS A 195 -12.99 -15.74 -11.48
C LYS A 195 -12.78 -14.41 -12.21
N GLY A 196 -13.88 -13.74 -12.53
CA GLY A 196 -13.88 -12.52 -13.33
C GLY A 196 -13.78 -12.80 -14.82
N SER A 197 -13.39 -11.79 -15.60
CA SER A 197 -13.03 -11.90 -17.00
C SER A 197 -11.62 -12.45 -17.18
N ASP A 198 -11.26 -12.87 -18.40
CA ASP A 198 -9.91 -13.39 -18.71
C ASP A 198 -8.91 -12.24 -18.82
N ASP A 199 -8.53 -11.67 -17.66
CA ASP A 199 -7.80 -10.41 -17.57
C ASP A 199 -6.27 -10.56 -17.55
N TYR A 200 -5.77 -11.79 -17.35
CA TYR A 200 -4.34 -12.03 -17.24
C TYR A 200 -3.83 -12.74 -18.50
N TYR A 201 -2.68 -12.29 -19.01
CA TYR A 201 -1.89 -13.13 -19.90
C TYR A 201 -1.06 -14.14 -19.11
N ASN A 202 -1.03 -15.37 -19.57
CA ASN A 202 -0.37 -16.48 -18.89
C ASN A 202 0.74 -17.02 -19.80
N CYS A 203 1.96 -17.10 -19.28
CA CYS A 203 3.14 -17.65 -19.94
C CYS A 203 3.38 -19.05 -19.37
N PRO A 204 2.96 -20.12 -20.07
CA PRO A 204 3.12 -21.47 -19.59
C PRO A 204 4.54 -21.98 -19.84
N LEU A 205 5.10 -22.71 -18.88
CA LEU A 205 6.35 -23.43 -19.00
C LEU A 205 6.07 -24.93 -18.87
N ASN A 206 6.72 -25.74 -19.72
CA ASN A 206 6.83 -27.16 -19.49
C ASN A 206 7.91 -27.46 -18.41
N ARG A 207 8.14 -28.73 -18.10
CA ARG A 207 9.06 -29.13 -17.04
C ARG A 207 10.50 -28.75 -17.35
N GLU A 208 10.98 -29.02 -18.54
CA GLU A 208 12.38 -28.74 -18.95
C GLU A 208 12.66 -27.22 -18.98
N GLU A 209 11.75 -26.44 -19.54
CA GLU A 209 11.83 -24.97 -19.55
C GLU A 209 11.88 -24.41 -18.13
N TYR A 210 11.05 -24.95 -17.23
CA TYR A 210 11.00 -24.54 -15.84
C TYR A 210 12.28 -24.89 -15.09
N GLU A 211 12.77 -26.13 -15.20
CA GLU A 211 13.97 -26.58 -14.50
C GLU A 211 15.20 -25.78 -14.96
N LYS A 212 15.32 -25.50 -16.25
CA LYS A 212 16.36 -24.62 -16.79
C LYS A 212 16.24 -23.20 -16.28
N PHE A 213 15.04 -22.63 -16.31
CA PHE A 213 14.77 -21.29 -15.76
C PHE A 213 15.13 -21.22 -14.26
N TRP A 214 14.74 -22.21 -13.47
CA TRP A 214 15.03 -22.28 -12.03
C TRP A 214 16.54 -22.35 -11.76
N GLN A 215 17.30 -23.14 -12.52
CA GLN A 215 18.76 -23.25 -12.41
C GLN A 215 19.43 -21.90 -12.65
N GLU A 216 19.08 -21.24 -13.76
CA GLU A 216 19.63 -19.95 -14.12
C GLU A 216 19.25 -18.83 -13.09
N LEU A 217 18.01 -18.86 -12.62
CA LEU A 217 17.52 -17.90 -11.63
C LEU A 217 18.24 -18.03 -10.28
N THR A 218 18.49 -19.26 -9.84
CA THR A 218 19.15 -19.52 -8.56
C THR A 218 20.66 -19.25 -8.59
N ALA A 219 21.28 -19.34 -9.77
CA ALA A 219 22.70 -19.05 -9.99
C ALA A 219 22.99 -17.58 -10.36
N ALA A 220 21.96 -16.78 -10.58
CA ALA A 220 22.08 -15.43 -11.10
C ALA A 220 22.77 -14.45 -10.17
N ASP A 221 23.43 -13.43 -10.77
CA ASP A 221 24.00 -12.31 -10.05
C ASP A 221 22.94 -11.37 -9.52
N ILE A 222 23.06 -11.06 -8.23
CA ILE A 222 22.18 -10.14 -7.51
C ILE A 222 22.90 -8.82 -7.22
N VAL A 223 22.13 -7.77 -7.02
CA VAL A 223 22.66 -6.54 -6.46
C VAL A 223 23.05 -6.82 -5.00
N GLU A 224 24.34 -6.73 -4.70
CA GLU A 224 24.87 -6.85 -3.36
C GLU A 224 24.44 -5.62 -2.54
N GLY A 225 23.74 -5.84 -1.44
CA GLY A 225 23.59 -4.91 -0.32
C GLY A 225 24.20 -5.56 0.90
N HIS A 226 24.60 -4.78 1.92
CA HIS A 226 25.10 -5.30 3.20
C HIS A 226 24.32 -6.56 3.60
N SER A 227 24.95 -7.55 4.20
CA SER A 227 24.46 -8.89 4.57
C SER A 227 22.95 -8.94 4.86
N ILE A 228 22.13 -8.99 3.79
CA ILE A 228 20.68 -8.96 3.90
C ILE A 228 20.22 -10.41 4.05
N ASP A 229 19.75 -10.76 5.24
CA ASP A 229 19.17 -12.06 5.53
C ASP A 229 17.75 -12.19 4.96
N GLN A 230 17.28 -13.44 4.76
CA GLN A 230 15.89 -13.70 4.31
C GLN A 230 14.82 -13.11 5.26
N LYS A 231 15.14 -13.00 6.54
CA LYS A 231 14.28 -12.40 7.59
C LYS A 231 14.10 -10.89 7.44
N ASP A 232 14.97 -10.23 6.67
CA ASP A 232 14.90 -8.78 6.44
C ASP A 232 13.92 -8.40 5.33
N PHE A 233 13.28 -9.39 4.68
CA PHE A 233 12.25 -9.16 3.66
C PHE A 233 10.85 -9.39 4.24
N PHE A 234 9.93 -8.51 3.89
CA PHE A 234 8.52 -8.78 4.11
C PHE A 234 8.08 -9.97 3.25
N SER A 235 7.39 -10.95 3.85
CA SER A 235 7.06 -12.22 3.18
C SER A 235 6.26 -12.07 1.87
N GLY A 236 5.46 -11.01 1.75
CA GLY A 236 4.65 -10.71 0.55
C GLY A 236 5.43 -10.08 -0.60
N CYS A 237 6.64 -9.55 -0.34
CA CYS A 237 7.49 -8.85 -1.31
C CYS A 237 8.85 -9.53 -1.47
N MET A 238 8.94 -10.80 -1.09
CA MET A 238 10.18 -11.57 -1.18
C MET A 238 10.62 -11.72 -2.64
N PRO A 239 11.90 -11.43 -2.96
CA PRO A 239 12.45 -11.61 -4.30
C PRO A 239 12.30 -13.03 -4.82
N VAL A 240 11.95 -13.14 -6.12
CA VAL A 240 11.64 -14.42 -6.77
C VAL A 240 12.83 -15.41 -6.74
N GLU A 241 14.06 -14.92 -6.86
CA GLU A 241 15.28 -15.72 -6.75
C GLU A 241 15.51 -16.26 -5.32
N LEU A 242 15.07 -15.55 -4.28
CA LEU A 242 15.12 -16.05 -2.90
C LEU A 242 14.06 -17.13 -2.66
N ILE A 243 12.87 -16.96 -3.24
CA ILE A 243 11.84 -18.01 -3.21
C ILE A 243 12.37 -19.26 -3.92
N ALA A 244 12.98 -19.11 -5.10
CA ALA A 244 13.54 -20.21 -5.89
C ALA A 244 14.62 -21.01 -5.14
N ARG A 245 15.50 -20.33 -4.40
CA ARG A 245 16.57 -20.97 -3.59
C ARG A 245 16.06 -21.85 -2.45
N ARG A 246 14.79 -21.75 -2.08
CA ARG A 246 14.17 -22.61 -1.04
C ARG A 246 13.89 -24.04 -1.55
N GLY A 247 13.91 -24.25 -2.87
CA GLY A 247 13.74 -25.57 -3.49
C GLY A 247 13.11 -25.48 -4.88
N LEU A 248 13.32 -26.53 -5.65
CA LEU A 248 12.89 -26.61 -7.07
C LEU A 248 11.40 -26.32 -7.27
N ASP A 249 10.53 -26.76 -6.38
CA ASP A 249 9.09 -26.63 -6.54
C ASP A 249 8.49 -25.36 -5.91
N THR A 250 9.27 -24.57 -5.17
CA THR A 250 8.73 -23.44 -4.41
C THR A 250 8.03 -22.39 -5.26
N LEU A 251 8.55 -22.08 -6.44
CA LEU A 251 7.91 -21.15 -7.36
C LEU A 251 6.55 -21.68 -7.87
N ARG A 252 6.41 -22.99 -8.03
CA ARG A 252 5.17 -23.66 -8.48
C ARG A 252 4.08 -23.69 -7.40
N PHE A 253 4.43 -23.53 -6.14
CA PHE A 253 3.49 -23.33 -5.02
C PHE A 253 3.31 -21.84 -4.68
N GLY A 254 4.08 -20.97 -5.32
CA GLY A 254 4.10 -19.53 -5.13
C GLY A 254 3.74 -18.74 -6.41
N PRO A 255 4.64 -17.84 -6.89
CA PRO A 255 4.35 -16.92 -7.98
C PRO A 255 4.09 -17.59 -9.33
N MET A 256 4.64 -18.78 -9.59
CA MET A 256 4.44 -19.53 -10.83
C MET A 256 3.45 -20.70 -10.70
N ARG A 257 2.54 -20.63 -9.77
CA ARG A 257 1.56 -21.70 -9.52
C ARG A 257 0.70 -21.98 -10.76
N PRO A 258 0.60 -23.22 -11.26
CA PRO A 258 -0.22 -23.54 -12.45
C PRO A 258 -1.69 -23.84 -12.11
N VAL A 259 -2.03 -24.11 -10.84
CA VAL A 259 -3.35 -24.58 -10.41
C VAL A 259 -4.43 -23.52 -10.69
N GLY A 260 -5.56 -23.96 -11.24
CA GLY A 260 -6.69 -23.10 -11.58
C GLY A 260 -6.59 -22.44 -12.96
N LEU A 261 -5.58 -22.84 -13.77
CA LEU A 261 -5.39 -22.43 -15.16
C LEU A 261 -5.23 -23.64 -16.04
N THR A 262 -5.90 -23.62 -17.20
CA THR A 262 -5.76 -24.60 -18.29
C THR A 262 -5.45 -23.83 -19.55
N ASP A 263 -4.45 -24.24 -20.29
CA ASP A 263 -4.10 -23.63 -21.58
C ASP A 263 -5.18 -24.02 -22.61
N PRO A 264 -5.96 -23.07 -23.13
CA PRO A 264 -7.05 -23.38 -24.07
C PRO A 264 -6.56 -23.91 -25.42
N ARG A 265 -5.28 -23.69 -25.75
CA ARG A 265 -4.68 -24.18 -27.04
C ARG A 265 -4.35 -25.65 -26.99
N THR A 266 -4.00 -26.18 -25.80
CA THR A 266 -3.60 -27.60 -25.63
C THR A 266 -4.60 -28.38 -24.78
N ASN A 267 -5.49 -27.71 -24.11
CA ASN A 267 -6.40 -28.24 -23.09
C ASN A 267 -5.66 -28.94 -21.92
N GLN A 268 -4.40 -28.53 -21.68
CA GLN A 268 -3.56 -29.14 -20.65
C GLN A 268 -3.14 -28.09 -19.61
N ARG A 269 -2.80 -28.58 -18.42
CA ARG A 269 -2.19 -27.76 -17.38
C ARG A 269 -0.68 -27.70 -17.60
N ALA A 270 -0.13 -26.49 -17.66
CA ALA A 270 1.31 -26.30 -17.70
C ALA A 270 2.01 -26.77 -16.41
N TRP A 271 3.32 -26.97 -16.48
CA TRP A 271 4.14 -27.29 -15.30
C TRP A 271 4.27 -26.11 -14.35
N ALA A 272 4.50 -24.92 -14.88
CA ALA A 272 4.50 -23.64 -14.17
C ALA A 272 3.90 -22.54 -15.07
N ILE A 273 3.43 -21.45 -14.49
CA ILE A 273 2.84 -20.33 -15.24
C ILE A 273 3.25 -19.02 -14.60
N LEU A 274 3.89 -18.14 -15.37
CA LEU A 274 3.98 -16.71 -15.04
C LEU A 274 2.69 -16.01 -15.50
N GLN A 275 2.10 -15.19 -14.64
CA GLN A 275 0.98 -14.30 -14.98
C GLN A 275 1.46 -12.88 -15.26
N LEU A 276 0.94 -12.27 -16.31
CA LEU A 276 1.14 -10.87 -16.64
C LEU A 276 -0.16 -10.09 -16.40
N ARG A 277 -0.08 -9.00 -15.64
CA ARG A 277 -1.23 -8.14 -15.32
C ARG A 277 -1.12 -6.81 -16.03
N GLN A 278 -2.22 -6.37 -16.62
CA GLN A 278 -2.32 -5.07 -17.26
C GLN A 278 -2.03 -3.93 -16.26
N GLU A 279 -1.21 -2.94 -16.67
CA GLU A 279 -0.80 -1.82 -15.83
C GLU A 279 -1.29 -0.44 -16.33
N ASN A 280 -1.74 -0.34 -17.57
CA ASN A 280 -2.32 0.88 -18.12
C ASN A 280 -3.65 0.62 -18.84
N HIS A 281 -4.45 1.65 -19.01
CA HIS A 281 -5.78 1.54 -19.61
C HIS A 281 -5.72 1.03 -21.06
N GLU A 282 -4.71 1.43 -21.82
CA GLU A 282 -4.50 1.08 -23.23
C GLU A 282 -4.12 -0.40 -23.44
N GLY A 283 -3.79 -1.14 -22.38
CA GLY A 283 -3.37 -2.55 -22.46
C GLY A 283 -2.04 -2.74 -23.17
N THR A 284 -1.16 -1.75 -23.14
CA THR A 284 0.16 -1.80 -23.80
C THR A 284 1.29 -2.17 -22.85
N VAL A 285 1.05 -2.15 -21.53
CA VAL A 285 2.04 -2.41 -20.47
C VAL A 285 1.53 -3.49 -19.53
N PHE A 286 2.39 -4.47 -19.26
CA PHE A 286 2.07 -5.61 -18.39
C PHE A 286 3.15 -5.85 -17.34
N GLY A 287 2.74 -5.95 -16.06
CA GLY A 287 3.61 -6.28 -14.93
C GLY A 287 3.70 -7.78 -14.69
N MET A 288 4.88 -8.27 -14.37
CA MET A 288 5.15 -9.67 -14.03
C MET A 288 4.69 -9.96 -12.59
N VAL A 289 3.59 -10.71 -12.43
CA VAL A 289 2.97 -10.93 -11.12
C VAL A 289 3.83 -11.82 -10.23
N GLY A 290 4.21 -11.31 -9.05
CA GLY A 290 5.01 -12.06 -8.08
C GLY A 290 6.50 -12.19 -8.42
N PHE A 291 7.00 -11.40 -9.38
CA PHE A 291 8.39 -11.42 -9.83
C PHE A 291 9.20 -10.24 -9.30
N GLN A 292 8.94 -9.83 -8.06
CA GLN A 292 9.83 -8.91 -7.36
C GLN A 292 11.24 -9.50 -7.36
N THR A 293 12.26 -8.66 -7.62
CA THR A 293 13.62 -9.17 -7.79
C THR A 293 14.67 -8.14 -7.42
N ARG A 294 15.82 -8.62 -6.95
CA ARG A 294 17.07 -7.88 -6.79
C ARG A 294 18.16 -8.31 -7.78
N LEU A 295 17.79 -9.04 -8.82
CA LEU A 295 18.69 -9.38 -9.91
C LEU A 295 19.25 -8.10 -10.55
N ARG A 296 20.51 -8.13 -10.98
CA ARG A 296 21.08 -7.08 -11.84
C ARG A 296 20.28 -6.99 -13.14
N TRP A 297 20.16 -5.81 -13.73
CA TRP A 297 19.33 -5.60 -14.94
C TRP A 297 19.70 -6.55 -16.09
N LYS A 298 20.99 -6.80 -16.31
CA LYS A 298 21.46 -7.76 -17.33
C LYS A 298 20.96 -9.19 -17.06
N GLU A 299 20.91 -9.59 -15.79
CA GLU A 299 20.36 -10.89 -15.39
C GLU A 299 18.84 -10.94 -15.55
N GLN A 300 18.14 -9.84 -15.27
CA GLN A 300 16.71 -9.78 -15.55
C GLN A 300 16.42 -9.96 -17.05
N ASP A 301 17.16 -9.28 -17.93
CA ASP A 301 17.06 -9.46 -19.37
C ASP A 301 17.32 -10.91 -19.78
N ARG A 302 18.40 -11.51 -19.30
CA ARG A 302 18.84 -12.84 -19.67
C ARG A 302 17.85 -13.93 -19.20
N ILE A 303 17.47 -13.85 -17.93
CA ILE A 303 16.72 -14.92 -17.27
C ILE A 303 15.23 -14.83 -17.57
N PHE A 304 14.63 -13.64 -17.52
CA PHE A 304 13.21 -13.52 -17.73
C PHE A 304 12.81 -13.75 -19.20
N ARG A 305 13.72 -13.50 -20.15
CA ARG A 305 13.51 -13.88 -21.56
C ARG A 305 13.58 -15.37 -21.83
N MET A 306 13.98 -16.20 -20.88
CA MET A 306 13.87 -17.65 -20.97
C MET A 306 12.42 -18.16 -20.83
N ILE A 307 11.53 -17.33 -20.29
CA ILE A 307 10.11 -17.68 -20.10
C ILE A 307 9.40 -17.62 -21.45
N PRO A 308 8.69 -18.69 -21.86
CA PRO A 308 7.93 -18.70 -23.12
C PRO A 308 6.98 -17.51 -23.23
N GLY A 309 7.06 -16.81 -24.35
CA GLY A 309 6.33 -15.57 -24.61
C GLY A 309 7.10 -14.29 -24.29
N LEU A 310 8.20 -14.37 -23.54
CA LEU A 310 9.05 -13.22 -23.16
C LEU A 310 10.38 -13.17 -23.91
N GLU A 311 10.63 -13.98 -24.92
CA GLU A 311 11.93 -14.12 -25.60
C GLU A 311 12.45 -12.79 -26.15
N ALA A 312 11.54 -11.96 -26.67
CA ALA A 312 11.83 -10.63 -27.20
C ALA A 312 11.29 -9.49 -26.30
N ALA A 313 10.96 -9.77 -25.03
CA ALA A 313 10.32 -8.80 -24.16
C ALA A 313 11.15 -7.53 -23.99
N GLU A 314 10.50 -6.38 -24.15
CA GLU A 314 11.06 -5.06 -23.88
C GLU A 314 10.64 -4.63 -22.48
N PHE A 315 11.62 -4.52 -21.58
CA PHE A 315 11.40 -4.09 -20.20
C PHE A 315 11.34 -2.56 -20.12
N ILE A 316 10.17 -2.02 -19.82
CA ILE A 316 10.01 -0.57 -19.57
C ILE A 316 10.30 -0.20 -18.11
N ARG A 317 10.25 -1.20 -17.23
CA ARG A 317 10.64 -1.11 -15.82
C ARG A 317 11.37 -2.39 -15.45
N TYR A 318 12.56 -2.23 -14.88
CA TYR A 318 13.26 -3.33 -14.22
C TYR A 318 12.83 -3.45 -12.76
N GLY A 319 12.98 -4.65 -12.22
CA GLY A 319 12.89 -4.88 -10.79
C GLY A 319 14.01 -4.17 -10.05
N VAL A 320 13.68 -3.57 -8.92
CA VAL A 320 14.62 -2.83 -8.06
C VAL A 320 14.30 -3.16 -6.61
N MET A 321 15.35 -3.36 -5.81
CA MET A 321 15.24 -3.48 -4.37
C MET A 321 15.41 -2.11 -3.71
N HIS A 322 14.65 -1.87 -2.66
CA HIS A 322 14.81 -0.68 -1.83
C HIS A 322 14.59 -1.01 -0.35
N ARG A 323 15.16 -0.18 0.49
CA ARG A 323 15.01 -0.26 1.94
C ARG A 323 13.80 0.55 2.37
N ASN A 324 12.89 -0.08 3.09
CA ASN A 324 11.73 0.56 3.70
C ASN A 324 12.01 0.81 5.18
N THR A 325 11.79 2.05 5.59
CA THR A 325 11.95 2.46 6.98
C THR A 325 10.59 2.54 7.66
N TYR A 326 10.51 2.12 8.91
CA TYR A 326 9.33 2.29 9.76
C TYR A 326 9.75 2.54 11.22
N ILE A 327 8.83 3.08 12.02
CA ILE A 327 9.02 3.37 13.44
C ILE A 327 8.53 2.22 14.32
N ASN A 328 9.03 2.14 15.54
CA ASN A 328 8.48 1.23 16.54
C ASN A 328 7.18 1.80 17.11
N SER A 329 6.10 1.68 16.33
CA SER A 329 4.80 2.27 16.67
C SER A 329 4.25 1.84 18.02
N PRO A 330 4.41 0.59 18.49
CA PRO A 330 3.99 0.22 19.85
C PRO A 330 4.64 1.06 20.96
N ARG A 331 5.86 1.54 20.75
CA ARG A 331 6.53 2.44 21.72
C ARG A 331 6.08 3.89 21.57
N LEU A 332 5.86 4.36 20.35
CA LEU A 332 5.71 5.77 20.03
C LEU A 332 4.27 6.27 19.89
N LEU A 333 3.34 5.40 19.48
CA LEU A 333 2.00 5.84 19.08
C LEU A 333 0.89 5.35 20.02
N LEU A 334 -0.14 6.17 20.16
CA LEU A 334 -1.45 5.83 20.70
C LEU A 334 -2.34 5.22 19.61
N PRO A 335 -3.45 4.52 19.96
CA PRO A 335 -4.42 4.03 18.98
C PRO A 335 -5.11 5.12 18.14
N THR A 336 -4.98 6.37 18.52
CA THR A 336 -5.38 7.56 17.77
C THR A 336 -4.38 7.97 16.68
N LEU A 337 -3.25 7.25 16.57
CA LEU A 337 -2.08 7.57 15.75
C LEU A 337 -1.32 8.83 16.17
N GLN A 338 -1.62 9.37 17.34
CA GLN A 338 -0.82 10.44 17.97
C GLN A 338 0.49 9.90 18.52
N ASN A 339 1.52 10.73 18.53
CA ASN A 339 2.71 10.49 19.34
C ASN A 339 2.37 10.58 20.82
N LYS A 340 2.87 9.63 21.63
CA LYS A 340 2.60 9.57 23.08
C LYS A 340 3.09 10.79 23.85
N ASN A 341 4.22 11.38 23.43
CA ASN A 341 4.87 12.49 24.08
C ASN A 341 4.54 13.87 23.46
N HIS A 342 4.05 13.88 22.19
CA HIS A 342 3.72 15.08 21.43
C HIS A 342 2.29 14.99 20.88
N PRO A 343 1.26 15.37 21.65
CA PRO A 343 -0.14 15.17 21.28
C PRO A 343 -0.58 15.87 20.00
N ALA A 344 0.10 16.92 19.55
CA ALA A 344 -0.17 17.61 18.28
C ALA A 344 0.51 16.94 17.06
N LEU A 345 1.25 15.84 17.27
CA LEU A 345 1.96 15.12 16.23
C LEU A 345 1.32 13.76 15.97
N PHE A 346 0.92 13.52 14.72
CA PHE A 346 0.32 12.28 14.24
C PHE A 346 1.23 11.58 13.24
N PHE A 347 1.05 10.27 13.08
CA PHE A 347 1.76 9.48 12.09
C PHE A 347 0.78 8.69 11.23
N ALA A 348 1.11 8.52 9.94
CA ALA A 348 0.29 7.76 9.02
C ALA A 348 1.11 7.07 7.93
N GLY A 349 0.56 6.01 7.36
CA GLY A 349 1.17 5.28 6.25
C GLY A 349 2.18 4.23 6.69
N GLN A 350 2.95 3.74 5.73
CA GLN A 350 3.87 2.62 5.92
C GLN A 350 4.92 2.90 7.00
N ILE A 351 5.28 4.16 7.23
CA ILE A 351 6.16 4.57 8.34
C ILE A 351 5.68 4.07 9.70
N THR A 352 4.38 3.85 9.88
CA THR A 352 3.79 3.33 11.13
C THR A 352 3.88 1.80 11.27
N GLY A 353 4.45 1.10 10.30
CA GLY A 353 4.50 -0.37 10.30
C GLY A 353 3.23 -1.05 9.78
N VAL A 354 2.36 -0.34 9.07
CA VAL A 354 1.38 -1.01 8.21
C VAL A 354 2.02 -1.33 6.86
N GLU A 355 1.65 -2.46 6.25
CA GLU A 355 2.20 -2.88 4.97
C GLU A 355 1.09 -2.98 3.92
N GLY A 356 1.22 -2.18 2.87
CA GLY A 356 0.32 -2.13 1.73
C GLY A 356 -0.27 -0.75 1.45
N TYR A 357 -0.71 -0.55 0.23
CA TYR A 357 -1.23 0.75 -0.24
C TYR A 357 -2.51 1.19 0.47
N MET A 358 -3.48 0.27 0.59
CA MET A 358 -4.76 0.59 1.23
C MET A 358 -4.63 0.64 2.74
N GLU A 359 -3.76 -0.15 3.33
CA GLU A 359 -3.40 -0.10 4.74
C GLU A 359 -2.77 1.27 5.09
N SER A 360 -1.87 1.75 4.24
CA SER A 360 -1.26 3.09 4.39
C SER A 360 -2.31 4.20 4.26
N ALA A 361 -3.16 4.12 3.25
CA ALA A 361 -4.25 5.06 3.03
C ALA A 361 -5.24 5.09 4.22
N ALA A 362 -5.60 3.93 4.77
CA ALA A 362 -6.51 3.81 5.91
C ALA A 362 -5.98 4.49 7.17
N THR A 363 -4.68 4.35 7.45
CA THR A 363 -4.06 5.11 8.56
C THR A 363 -4.00 6.61 8.28
N GLY A 364 -3.84 7.02 7.01
CA GLY A 364 -3.96 8.41 6.57
C GLY A 364 -5.34 8.99 6.85
N ILE A 365 -6.40 8.24 6.53
CA ILE A 365 -7.79 8.61 6.86
C ILE A 365 -7.93 8.84 8.36
N LEU A 366 -7.55 7.88 9.20
CA LEU A 366 -7.71 8.00 10.66
C LEU A 366 -6.88 9.14 11.25
N ALA A 367 -5.63 9.32 10.80
CA ALA A 367 -4.79 10.42 11.26
C ALA A 367 -5.38 11.78 10.87
N GLY A 368 -5.90 11.93 9.65
CA GLY A 368 -6.58 13.14 9.19
C GLY A 368 -7.83 13.44 10.00
N LEU A 369 -8.68 12.44 10.27
CA LEU A 369 -9.85 12.55 11.12
C LEU A 369 -9.47 13.01 12.54
N ASN A 370 -8.49 12.35 13.14
CA ASN A 370 -8.08 12.66 14.52
C ASN A 370 -7.36 14.01 14.63
N ALA A 371 -6.58 14.40 13.65
CA ALA A 371 -5.99 15.73 13.59
C ALA A 371 -7.07 16.83 13.46
N ALA A 372 -8.12 16.61 12.66
CA ALA A 372 -9.25 17.54 12.57
C ALA A 372 -9.99 17.67 13.90
N ARG A 373 -10.29 16.55 14.56
CA ARG A 373 -10.94 16.53 15.89
C ARG A 373 -10.06 17.18 16.96
N PHE A 374 -8.74 16.97 16.90
CA PHE A 374 -7.79 17.60 17.81
C PHE A 374 -7.81 19.14 17.67
N VAL A 375 -7.78 19.65 16.43
CA VAL A 375 -7.88 21.10 16.14
C VAL A 375 -9.19 21.67 16.68
N ALA A 376 -10.28 20.92 16.61
CA ALA A 376 -11.60 21.33 17.11
C ALA A 376 -11.78 21.13 18.62
N GLY A 377 -10.80 20.60 19.35
CA GLY A 377 -10.93 20.28 20.77
C GLY A 377 -11.93 19.15 21.08
N GLN A 378 -12.20 18.29 20.09
CA GLN A 378 -13.11 17.14 20.24
C GLN A 378 -12.34 15.89 20.72
N GLU A 379 -13.09 14.94 21.31
CA GLU A 379 -12.54 13.63 21.65
C GLU A 379 -12.06 12.88 20.39
N LEU A 380 -10.87 12.27 20.47
CA LEU A 380 -10.29 11.57 19.34
C LEU A 380 -10.91 10.18 19.16
N LEU A 381 -10.97 9.75 17.93
CA LEU A 381 -11.54 8.46 17.56
C LEU A 381 -10.54 7.33 17.77
N VAL A 382 -10.95 6.32 18.53
CA VAL A 382 -10.31 5.02 18.58
C VAL A 382 -11.26 4.03 17.92
N LEU A 383 -10.88 3.54 16.74
CA LEU A 383 -11.73 2.60 16.01
C LEU A 383 -11.73 1.23 16.71
N SER A 384 -12.92 0.62 16.77
CA SER A 384 -13.09 -0.71 17.33
C SER A 384 -12.20 -1.74 16.63
N PRO A 385 -11.45 -2.60 17.36
CA PRO A 385 -10.67 -3.68 16.76
C PRO A 385 -11.54 -4.74 16.04
N LEU A 386 -12.86 -4.63 16.10
CA LEU A 386 -13.79 -5.44 15.33
C LEU A 386 -13.89 -4.99 13.85
N THR A 387 -13.38 -3.78 13.53
CA THR A 387 -13.20 -3.29 12.15
C THR A 387 -11.80 -3.62 11.66
N MET A 388 -11.58 -3.67 10.34
CA MET A 388 -10.27 -3.97 9.79
C MET A 388 -9.28 -2.81 10.01
N ILE A 389 -9.74 -1.56 9.86
CA ILE A 389 -8.91 -0.37 10.17
C ILE A 389 -8.54 -0.36 11.66
N GLY A 390 -9.51 -0.55 12.54
CA GLY A 390 -9.27 -0.58 13.98
C GLY A 390 -8.35 -1.73 14.41
N ALA A 391 -8.49 -2.92 13.82
CA ALA A 391 -7.62 -4.06 14.08
C ALA A 391 -6.17 -3.81 13.64
N LEU A 392 -5.96 -3.19 12.46
CA LEU A 392 -4.62 -2.79 11.99
C LEU A 392 -3.97 -1.79 12.95
N VAL A 393 -4.70 -0.75 13.31
CA VAL A 393 -4.19 0.30 14.22
C VAL A 393 -3.93 -0.29 15.60
N HIS A 394 -4.83 -1.12 16.11
CA HIS A 394 -4.62 -1.82 17.39
C HIS A 394 -3.35 -2.67 17.32
N PHE A 395 -3.14 -3.45 16.26
CA PHE A 395 -1.93 -4.27 16.11
C PHE A 395 -0.66 -3.41 16.15
N ILE A 396 -0.56 -2.36 15.32
CA ILE A 396 0.66 -1.55 15.23
C ILE A 396 0.93 -0.71 16.50
N THR A 397 -0.06 -0.51 17.37
CA THR A 397 0.11 0.29 18.59
C THR A 397 0.19 -0.55 19.86
N SER A 398 -0.14 -1.85 19.83
CA SER A 398 -0.18 -2.73 21.00
C SER A 398 0.63 -4.03 20.86
N ALA A 399 1.25 -4.29 19.71
CA ALA A 399 2.14 -5.44 19.53
C ALA A 399 3.36 -5.35 20.47
N ALA A 400 4.00 -6.51 20.74
CA ALA A 400 5.25 -6.54 21.52
C ALA A 400 6.34 -5.75 20.76
N ALA A 401 6.83 -4.69 21.38
CA ALA A 401 7.75 -3.73 20.76
C ALA A 401 9.08 -4.37 20.32
N GLU A 402 9.54 -5.38 21.07
CA GLU A 402 10.80 -6.10 20.82
C GLU A 402 10.77 -6.94 19.54
N HIS A 403 9.57 -7.32 19.10
CA HIS A 403 9.37 -8.19 17.94
C HIS A 403 8.41 -7.56 16.92
N PHE A 404 8.26 -6.25 16.97
CA PHE A 404 7.35 -5.55 16.07
C PHE A 404 7.76 -5.70 14.61
N GLN A 405 6.84 -6.19 13.79
CA GLN A 405 6.99 -6.37 12.35
C GLN A 405 5.82 -5.72 11.62
N PRO A 406 6.04 -5.21 10.41
CA PRO A 406 4.95 -4.65 9.61
C PRO A 406 3.79 -5.62 9.41
N MET A 407 2.56 -5.07 9.35
CA MET A 407 1.33 -5.84 9.24
C MET A 407 0.45 -5.36 8.10
N ASN A 408 -0.08 -6.31 7.34
CA ASN A 408 -1.11 -6.04 6.33
C ASN A 408 -2.51 -6.46 6.82
N ALA A 409 -3.54 -6.01 6.09
CA ALA A 409 -4.92 -6.42 6.35
C ALA A 409 -5.09 -7.94 6.16
N ASN A 410 -5.46 -8.65 7.23
CA ASN A 410 -5.77 -10.06 7.22
C ASN A 410 -6.75 -10.39 8.35
N PHE A 411 -7.56 -11.45 8.18
CA PHE A 411 -8.56 -11.82 9.19
C PHE A 411 -7.94 -12.36 10.49
N GLY A 412 -6.65 -12.68 10.50
CA GLY A 412 -5.96 -13.17 11.71
C GLY A 412 -5.73 -12.10 12.77
N ILE A 413 -5.78 -10.81 12.41
CA ILE A 413 -5.65 -9.70 13.38
C ILE A 413 -6.99 -9.29 13.99
N LEU A 414 -8.11 -9.77 13.45
CA LEU A 414 -9.42 -9.48 14.03
C LEU A 414 -9.65 -10.35 15.28
N PRO A 415 -10.28 -9.82 16.32
CA PRO A 415 -10.70 -10.61 17.47
C PRO A 415 -11.59 -11.80 17.05
N ALA A 416 -11.43 -12.94 17.71
CA ALA A 416 -12.19 -14.14 17.43
C ALA A 416 -13.71 -13.88 17.43
N LEU A 417 -14.46 -14.67 16.66
CA LEU A 417 -15.92 -14.69 16.75
C LEU A 417 -16.35 -15.39 18.04
N GLU A 418 -17.45 -14.96 18.62
CA GLU A 418 -18.03 -15.59 19.82
C GLU A 418 -18.34 -17.06 19.60
N GLN A 419 -18.80 -17.41 18.40
CA GLN A 419 -19.08 -18.79 18.01
C GLN A 419 -17.99 -19.34 17.09
N LYS A 420 -17.57 -20.58 17.32
CA LYS A 420 -16.59 -21.28 16.50
C LYS A 420 -17.22 -21.75 15.19
N ILE A 421 -16.91 -21.08 14.09
CA ILE A 421 -17.38 -21.42 12.73
C ILE A 421 -16.28 -22.20 12.02
N LYS A 422 -16.56 -23.47 11.65
CA LYS A 422 -15.60 -24.35 10.98
C LYS A 422 -15.39 -23.99 9.53
N ASP A 423 -16.48 -23.68 8.81
CA ASP A 423 -16.40 -23.31 7.40
C ASP A 423 -15.70 -21.96 7.24
N LYS A 424 -14.63 -21.94 6.44
CA LYS A 424 -13.79 -20.75 6.25
C LYS A 424 -14.55 -19.59 5.61
N LYS A 425 -15.38 -19.87 4.60
CA LYS A 425 -16.13 -18.85 3.87
C LYS A 425 -17.17 -18.20 4.76
N SER A 426 -17.95 -19.02 5.46
CA SER A 426 -18.95 -18.54 6.43
C SER A 426 -18.28 -17.74 7.55
N ARG A 427 -17.15 -18.19 8.09
CA ARG A 427 -16.40 -17.46 9.13
C ARG A 427 -15.97 -16.07 8.64
N TYR A 428 -15.48 -15.96 7.42
CA TYR A 428 -15.06 -14.67 6.84
C TYR A 428 -16.24 -13.74 6.63
N GLN A 429 -17.38 -14.27 6.19
CA GLN A 429 -18.61 -13.50 6.07
C GLN A 429 -19.07 -12.92 7.41
N HIS A 430 -18.99 -13.67 8.51
CA HIS A 430 -19.34 -13.16 9.84
C HIS A 430 -18.39 -12.06 10.32
N TYR A 431 -17.09 -12.14 9.99
CA TYR A 431 -16.17 -11.02 10.24
C TYR A 431 -16.59 -9.75 9.50
N VAL A 432 -16.96 -9.88 8.23
CA VAL A 432 -17.43 -8.76 7.41
C VAL A 432 -18.71 -8.14 7.99
N GLU A 433 -19.70 -8.95 8.29
CA GLU A 433 -20.98 -8.50 8.87
C GLU A 433 -20.77 -7.79 10.22
N ARG A 434 -19.90 -8.34 11.08
CA ARG A 434 -19.55 -7.74 12.36
C ARG A 434 -18.92 -6.38 12.18
N SER A 435 -17.92 -6.27 11.31
CA SER A 435 -17.27 -5.00 11.02
C SER A 435 -18.23 -3.97 10.44
N GLN A 436 -19.10 -4.36 9.53
CA GLN A 436 -20.10 -3.46 8.95
C GLN A 436 -21.05 -2.88 10.00
N LYS A 437 -21.46 -3.69 10.99
CA LYS A 437 -22.27 -3.23 12.13
C LYS A 437 -21.51 -2.20 12.97
N GLU A 438 -20.22 -2.44 13.25
CA GLU A 438 -19.40 -1.50 14.00
C GLU A 438 -19.23 -0.18 13.23
N MET A 439 -18.95 -0.23 11.93
CA MET A 439 -18.81 0.96 11.10
C MET A 439 -20.11 1.79 11.04
N CYS A 440 -21.27 1.14 11.05
CA CYS A 440 -22.57 1.85 11.09
C CYS A 440 -22.79 2.62 12.39
N LYS A 441 -22.27 2.15 13.54
CA LYS A 441 -22.40 2.83 14.83
C LYS A 441 -21.66 4.17 14.86
N ILE A 442 -20.61 4.32 14.07
CA ILE A 442 -19.75 5.49 14.05
C ILE A 442 -19.87 6.29 12.75
N SER A 443 -20.78 5.90 11.85
CA SER A 443 -20.91 6.54 10.53
C SER A 443 -21.25 8.03 10.62
N GLU A 444 -22.03 8.46 11.60
CA GLU A 444 -22.37 9.87 11.81
C GLU A 444 -21.15 10.71 12.16
N LEU A 445 -20.18 10.15 12.91
CA LEU A 445 -18.94 10.84 13.28
C LEU A 445 -18.03 11.15 12.08
N PHE A 446 -18.21 10.41 10.98
CA PHE A 446 -17.43 10.64 9.75
C PHE A 446 -17.99 11.78 8.89
N LEU A 447 -19.26 12.13 9.09
CA LEU A 447 -19.97 13.15 8.30
C LEU A 447 -20.01 14.51 9.00
N GLU A 448 -19.61 14.58 10.26
CA GLU A 448 -19.58 15.83 11.02
C GLU A 448 -18.55 16.80 10.42
N HIS A 449 -19.03 17.94 9.92
CA HIS A 449 -18.16 19.09 9.68
C HIS A 449 -17.66 19.62 11.02
N VAL A 450 -16.34 19.57 11.22
CA VAL A 450 -15.69 20.03 12.44
C VAL A 450 -15.79 21.55 12.59
N VAL A 451 -15.89 22.25 11.47
CA VAL A 451 -16.09 23.70 11.40
C VAL A 451 -17.42 23.94 10.73
N LYS A 452 -18.35 24.50 11.47
CA LYS A 452 -19.57 25.06 10.86
C LYS A 452 -19.16 26.26 10.02
N GLU A 453 -19.54 26.24 8.73
CA GLU A 453 -19.50 27.45 7.93
C GLU A 453 -20.43 28.48 8.59
N PHE A 454 -19.87 29.58 9.07
CA PHE A 454 -20.60 30.74 9.53
C PHE A 454 -20.96 31.62 8.36
#